data_22356efe7a4b97e8071d7285812e0aed
#
_entry.id   22356efe7a4b97e8071d7285812e0aed
#
_cell.length_a   1.000
_cell.length_b   1.000
_cell.length_c   1.000
_cell.angle_alpha   90.00
_cell.angle_beta   90.00
_cell.angle_gamma   90.00
#
_symmetry.space_group_name_H-M   'P 1'
#
loop_
_entity.id
_entity.type
_entity.pdbx_description
1 polymer ?
#
loop_
_entity_poly.entity_id
_entity_poly.type
_entity_poly.pdbx_seq_one_letter_code
_entity_poly.pdbx_strand_id
1 'polypeptide(L)'
;MVNTAISQLIAYALEKRLISPCERTWAVNALLEVLQLDEYQPVEGHWMELDLESVLAVLLDDALSRHVIREDSIVYRDLFDTMLMGHVTPRPRQVTDAFWEKYRQSPQAATDWYYQFSQDTNYIRKARIARDLKWVCTTEYGNLDVTINLSKPEKDPKAIAAARNLPPAGYPKCPLCKENEGYAGRTNHPARQNHRVIPINIHGSAWFMQYSPYVYYNEHCIVINQNHIPMVIDRACFEKLLDFIQQFPHYFVGSNADLPIVGGSILSHDHFQGGRYAFAMEQAPIETPVSFPGFEVVSAGIVKWPMSVIRLTSADRVRLADLAEHILTAWRNYSDPDSFLFAHTNGHPHNTVTPIARMRGGQFELDLVLRNNITTEEYPLGVYHPHSELHHIKKENIGLIEVMGLAVLPARLKEELEAVAYHLSHNLNLRGNPLTEKHATWAEQFAPKHAITPENALDIVRQETGLVFAKVLEHAGVYRRTPEGARAFLRFLSQV
;
A
#
# COMPACT_ATOMS: atom_id res chain seq x y z
N MET A 1 -38.31 -8.42 -2.52
CA MET A 1 -37.01 -7.70 -2.45
C MET A 1 -35.86 -8.55 -2.98
N VAL A 2 -35.68 -9.79 -2.55
CA VAL A 2 -34.55 -10.65 -2.99
C VAL A 2 -34.54 -10.89 -4.50
N ASN A 3 -35.68 -11.20 -5.13
CA ASN A 3 -35.77 -11.39 -6.59
C ASN A 3 -35.36 -10.13 -7.37
N THR A 4 -35.73 -8.96 -6.88
CA THR A 4 -35.31 -7.68 -7.48
C THR A 4 -33.80 -7.52 -7.38
N ALA A 5 -33.20 -7.78 -6.21
CA ALA A 5 -31.76 -7.65 -6.01
C ALA A 5 -30.95 -8.67 -6.86
N ILE A 6 -31.45 -9.92 -7.02
CA ILE A 6 -30.85 -10.89 -7.95
C ILE A 6 -30.90 -10.36 -9.39
N SER A 7 -32.09 -9.85 -9.83
CA SER A 7 -32.25 -9.29 -11.19
C SER A 7 -31.33 -8.10 -11.42
N GLN A 8 -31.17 -7.23 -10.41
CA GLN A 8 -30.25 -6.08 -10.44
C GLN A 8 -28.78 -6.50 -10.48
N LEU A 9 -28.38 -7.50 -9.69
CA LEU A 9 -26.99 -8.00 -9.72
C LEU A 9 -26.65 -8.60 -11.11
N ILE A 10 -27.57 -9.33 -11.70
CA ILE A 10 -27.40 -9.86 -13.06
C ILE A 10 -27.37 -8.74 -14.10
N ALA A 11 -28.22 -7.74 -13.98
CA ALA A 11 -28.20 -6.56 -14.87
C ALA A 11 -26.86 -5.81 -14.77
N TYR A 12 -26.37 -5.59 -13.54
CA TYR A 12 -25.07 -5.02 -13.28
C TYR A 12 -23.93 -5.84 -13.94
N ALA A 13 -23.93 -7.16 -13.73
CA ALA A 13 -22.90 -8.03 -14.28
C ALA A 13 -22.87 -8.01 -15.83
N LEU A 14 -24.03 -7.91 -16.47
CA LEU A 14 -24.17 -7.75 -17.92
C LEU A 14 -23.68 -6.39 -18.40
N GLU A 15 -24.08 -5.30 -17.70
CA GLU A 15 -23.65 -3.94 -18.01
C GLU A 15 -22.12 -3.80 -17.93
N LYS A 16 -21.52 -4.32 -16.86
CA LYS A 16 -20.06 -4.30 -16.65
C LYS A 16 -19.32 -5.37 -17.48
N ARG A 17 -20.04 -6.15 -18.28
CA ARG A 17 -19.45 -7.23 -19.12
C ARG A 17 -18.68 -8.26 -18.29
N LEU A 18 -19.10 -8.49 -17.06
CA LEU A 18 -18.56 -9.55 -16.21
C LEU A 18 -19.07 -10.91 -16.67
N ILE A 19 -20.31 -10.96 -17.15
CA ILE A 19 -20.92 -12.13 -17.81
C ILE A 19 -21.47 -11.73 -19.18
N SER A 20 -21.58 -12.70 -20.06
CA SER A 20 -22.22 -12.54 -21.37
C SER A 20 -23.73 -12.83 -21.26
N PRO A 21 -24.57 -12.38 -22.23
CA PRO A 21 -26.00 -12.68 -22.22
C PRO A 21 -26.33 -14.16 -22.21
N CYS A 22 -25.51 -15.04 -22.78
CA CYS A 22 -25.72 -16.48 -22.77
C CYS A 22 -25.44 -17.13 -21.41
N GLU A 23 -24.70 -16.45 -20.53
CA GLU A 23 -24.40 -16.94 -19.16
C GLU A 23 -25.46 -16.51 -18.13
N ARG A 24 -26.45 -15.69 -18.52
CA ARG A 24 -27.46 -15.13 -17.62
C ARG A 24 -28.14 -16.20 -16.76
N THR A 25 -28.68 -17.25 -17.40
CA THR A 25 -29.40 -18.31 -16.70
C THR A 25 -28.50 -19.09 -15.75
N TRP A 26 -27.28 -19.38 -16.20
CA TRP A 26 -26.29 -20.06 -15.35
C TRP A 26 -25.94 -19.21 -14.12
N ALA A 27 -25.70 -17.92 -14.30
CA ALA A 27 -25.39 -17.01 -13.19
C ALA A 27 -26.54 -16.88 -12.19
N VAL A 28 -27.80 -16.76 -12.68
CA VAL A 28 -28.98 -16.79 -11.80
C VAL A 28 -29.00 -18.06 -10.96
N ASN A 29 -28.86 -19.23 -11.59
CA ASN A 29 -28.90 -20.52 -10.88
C ASN A 29 -27.80 -20.66 -9.84
N ALA A 30 -26.58 -20.17 -10.16
CA ALA A 30 -25.47 -20.14 -9.21
C ALA A 30 -25.74 -19.22 -8.01
N LEU A 31 -26.39 -18.06 -8.23
CA LEU A 31 -26.80 -17.17 -7.14
C LEU A 31 -27.88 -17.79 -6.28
N LEU A 32 -28.86 -18.52 -6.87
CA LEU A 32 -29.91 -19.23 -6.13
C LEU A 32 -29.33 -20.32 -5.23
N GLU A 33 -28.32 -21.08 -5.73
CA GLU A 33 -27.60 -22.08 -4.93
C GLU A 33 -26.94 -21.43 -3.70
N VAL A 34 -26.18 -20.35 -3.90
CA VAL A 34 -25.50 -19.63 -2.81
C VAL A 34 -26.50 -19.06 -1.81
N LEU A 35 -27.59 -18.46 -2.29
CA LEU A 35 -28.63 -17.87 -1.48
C LEU A 35 -29.56 -18.94 -0.85
N GLN A 36 -29.45 -20.23 -1.22
CA GLN A 36 -30.31 -21.30 -0.79
C GLN A 36 -31.80 -20.97 -1.06
N LEU A 37 -32.07 -20.60 -2.32
CA LEU A 37 -33.42 -20.30 -2.81
C LEU A 37 -33.84 -21.32 -3.86
N ASP A 38 -35.04 -21.87 -3.69
CA ASP A 38 -35.63 -22.88 -4.63
C ASP A 38 -36.40 -22.21 -5.78
N GLU A 39 -36.78 -20.94 -5.61
CA GLU A 39 -37.59 -20.20 -6.59
C GLU A 39 -37.02 -18.83 -6.89
N TYR A 40 -37.19 -18.42 -8.15
CA TYR A 40 -36.81 -17.09 -8.64
C TYR A 40 -37.87 -16.59 -9.62
N GLN A 41 -38.34 -15.37 -9.37
CA GLN A 41 -39.21 -14.66 -10.30
C GLN A 41 -38.43 -13.47 -10.86
N PRO A 42 -38.09 -13.50 -12.17
CA PRO A 42 -37.40 -12.36 -12.80
C PRO A 42 -38.22 -11.08 -12.62
N VAL A 43 -37.54 -10.02 -12.18
CA VAL A 43 -38.12 -8.69 -12.11
C VAL A 43 -37.58 -7.89 -13.28
N GLU A 44 -38.49 -7.40 -14.11
CA GLU A 44 -38.13 -6.48 -15.18
C GLU A 44 -37.99 -5.07 -14.63
N GLY A 45 -36.95 -4.37 -15.08
CA GLY A 45 -36.71 -2.97 -14.70
C GLY A 45 -35.66 -2.35 -15.58
N HIS A 46 -35.76 -1.06 -15.76
CA HIS A 46 -34.73 -0.28 -16.44
C HIS A 46 -33.83 0.32 -15.35
N TRP A 47 -32.81 -0.44 -14.93
CA TRP A 47 -31.87 -0.01 -13.90
C TRP A 47 -30.67 0.68 -14.55
N MET A 48 -30.57 1.98 -14.32
CA MET A 48 -29.43 2.80 -14.70
C MET A 48 -28.56 3.06 -13.46
N GLU A 49 -27.24 3.03 -13.62
CA GLU A 49 -26.28 3.39 -12.55
C GLU A 49 -26.52 2.66 -11.22
N LEU A 50 -26.64 1.33 -11.27
CA LEU A 50 -26.85 0.51 -10.08
C LEU A 50 -25.72 0.70 -9.05
N ASP A 51 -26.11 1.06 -7.82
CA ASP A 51 -25.21 0.99 -6.67
C ASP A 51 -25.08 -0.46 -6.21
N LEU A 52 -23.95 -1.06 -6.57
CA LEU A 52 -23.67 -2.46 -6.26
C LEU A 52 -23.68 -2.73 -4.74
N GLU A 53 -23.23 -1.78 -3.90
CA GLU A 53 -23.21 -1.95 -2.44
C GLU A 53 -24.64 -2.10 -1.90
N SER A 54 -25.56 -1.27 -2.36
CA SER A 54 -26.98 -1.35 -1.98
C SER A 54 -27.62 -2.66 -2.45
N VAL A 55 -27.32 -3.12 -3.67
CA VAL A 55 -27.82 -4.40 -4.20
C VAL A 55 -27.31 -5.57 -3.34
N LEU A 56 -26.02 -5.61 -3.06
CA LEU A 56 -25.42 -6.64 -2.23
C LEU A 56 -25.95 -6.59 -0.79
N ALA A 57 -26.16 -5.42 -0.22
CA ALA A 57 -26.73 -5.28 1.13
C ALA A 57 -28.09 -5.96 1.26
N VAL A 58 -28.99 -5.79 0.26
CA VAL A 58 -30.31 -6.49 0.25
C VAL A 58 -30.14 -8.01 0.22
N LEU A 59 -29.21 -8.54 -0.57
CA LEU A 59 -28.94 -9.99 -0.64
C LEU A 59 -28.34 -10.53 0.66
N LEU A 60 -27.45 -9.76 1.30
CA LEU A 60 -26.83 -10.11 2.58
C LEU A 60 -27.84 -10.10 3.72
N ASP A 61 -28.70 -9.09 3.79
CA ASP A 61 -29.75 -8.97 4.82
C ASP A 61 -30.80 -10.08 4.69
N ASP A 62 -31.18 -10.44 3.47
CA ASP A 62 -32.07 -11.59 3.21
C ASP A 62 -31.40 -12.90 3.65
N ALA A 63 -30.15 -13.15 3.25
CA ALA A 63 -29.40 -14.34 3.63
C ALA A 63 -29.19 -14.44 5.15
N LEU A 64 -28.96 -13.30 5.83
CA LEU A 64 -28.85 -13.23 7.27
C LEU A 64 -30.19 -13.56 7.94
N SER A 65 -31.29 -12.97 7.48
CA SER A 65 -32.64 -13.20 8.04
C SER A 65 -33.08 -14.65 7.94
N ARG A 66 -32.64 -15.38 6.91
CA ARG A 66 -32.88 -16.82 6.69
C ARG A 66 -31.82 -17.73 7.31
N HIS A 67 -30.86 -17.17 8.07
CA HIS A 67 -29.76 -17.90 8.71
C HIS A 67 -28.80 -18.63 7.74
N VAL A 68 -28.75 -18.20 6.47
CA VAL A 68 -27.73 -18.65 5.50
C VAL A 68 -26.38 -18.09 5.90
N ILE A 69 -26.34 -16.81 6.32
CA ILE A 69 -25.19 -16.21 7.00
C ILE A 69 -25.32 -16.49 8.50
N ARG A 70 -24.28 -17.08 9.12
CA ARG A 70 -24.31 -17.56 10.50
C ARG A 70 -24.33 -16.47 11.55
N GLU A 71 -23.68 -15.34 11.27
CA GLU A 71 -23.45 -14.24 12.22
C GLU A 71 -23.42 -12.90 11.49
N ASP A 72 -24.06 -11.88 12.05
CA ASP A 72 -24.00 -10.52 11.53
C ASP A 72 -22.70 -9.83 11.96
N SER A 73 -21.64 -10.11 11.21
CA SER A 73 -20.38 -9.43 11.35
C SER A 73 -19.80 -9.08 9.99
N ILE A 74 -18.94 -8.05 9.95
CA ILE A 74 -18.27 -7.62 8.71
C ILE A 74 -17.51 -8.77 8.03
N VAL A 75 -16.96 -9.70 8.82
CA VAL A 75 -16.20 -10.84 8.30
C VAL A 75 -17.13 -11.80 7.54
N TYR A 76 -18.25 -12.19 8.12
CA TYR A 76 -19.19 -13.10 7.46
C TYR A 76 -19.90 -12.44 6.28
N ARG A 77 -20.24 -11.14 6.38
CA ARG A 77 -20.77 -10.37 5.26
C ARG A 77 -19.76 -10.31 4.10
N ASP A 78 -18.47 -10.06 4.38
CA ASP A 78 -17.42 -10.03 3.36
C ASP A 78 -17.13 -11.38 2.71
N LEU A 79 -17.25 -12.47 3.47
CA LEU A 79 -17.12 -13.82 2.91
C LEU A 79 -18.28 -14.10 1.93
N PHE A 80 -19.50 -13.70 2.29
CA PHE A 80 -20.69 -14.01 1.53
C PHE A 80 -20.83 -13.14 0.27
N ASP A 81 -20.62 -11.81 0.38
CA ASP A 81 -20.70 -10.92 -0.79
C ASP A 81 -19.61 -11.25 -1.82
N THR A 82 -18.40 -11.61 -1.35
CA THR A 82 -17.33 -12.05 -2.23
C THR A 82 -17.68 -13.35 -2.95
N MET A 83 -18.40 -14.25 -2.29
CA MET A 83 -18.91 -15.48 -2.88
C MET A 83 -19.97 -15.17 -3.96
N LEU A 84 -20.95 -14.30 -3.70
CA LEU A 84 -21.92 -13.87 -4.69
C LEU A 84 -21.23 -13.27 -5.93
N MET A 85 -20.31 -12.33 -5.72
CA MET A 85 -19.56 -11.71 -6.80
C MET A 85 -18.67 -12.70 -7.56
N GLY A 86 -18.17 -13.73 -6.87
CA GLY A 86 -17.37 -14.79 -7.50
C GLY A 86 -18.11 -15.54 -8.61
N HIS A 87 -19.44 -15.69 -8.49
CA HIS A 87 -20.28 -16.36 -9.47
C HIS A 87 -20.55 -15.51 -10.73
N VAL A 88 -20.40 -14.21 -10.65
CA VAL A 88 -20.52 -13.29 -11.79
C VAL A 88 -19.15 -12.76 -12.27
N THR A 89 -18.05 -13.26 -11.71
CA THR A 89 -16.68 -12.86 -12.11
C THR A 89 -16.14 -13.82 -13.18
N PRO A 90 -15.62 -13.33 -14.32
CA PRO A 90 -15.04 -14.14 -15.38
C PRO A 90 -13.93 -15.07 -14.86
N ARG A 91 -13.72 -16.19 -15.55
CA ARG A 91 -12.66 -17.15 -15.22
C ARG A 91 -11.27 -16.55 -15.44
N PRO A 92 -10.22 -17.02 -14.73
CA PRO A 92 -8.86 -16.49 -14.83
C PRO A 92 -8.35 -16.36 -16.26
N ARG A 93 -8.57 -17.37 -17.12
CA ARG A 93 -8.14 -17.34 -18.52
C ARG A 93 -8.79 -16.20 -19.30
N GLN A 94 -10.08 -15.98 -19.15
CA GLN A 94 -10.80 -14.91 -19.85
C GLN A 94 -10.22 -13.54 -19.49
N VAL A 95 -9.90 -13.33 -18.21
CA VAL A 95 -9.31 -12.07 -17.71
C VAL A 95 -7.87 -11.90 -18.21
N THR A 96 -7.07 -12.95 -18.17
CA THR A 96 -5.69 -12.95 -18.71
C THR A 96 -5.67 -12.67 -20.20
N ASP A 97 -6.51 -13.35 -20.99
CA ASP A 97 -6.60 -13.18 -22.45
C ASP A 97 -7.02 -11.74 -22.78
N ALA A 98 -8.04 -11.19 -22.10
CA ALA A 98 -8.51 -9.82 -22.28
C ALA A 98 -7.44 -8.78 -21.91
N PHE A 99 -6.69 -9.00 -20.82
CA PHE A 99 -5.59 -8.12 -20.43
C PHE A 99 -4.51 -8.05 -21.51
N TRP A 100 -4.04 -9.19 -22.00
CA TRP A 100 -2.97 -9.23 -23.00
C TRP A 100 -3.44 -8.78 -24.38
N GLU A 101 -4.72 -8.91 -24.70
CA GLU A 101 -5.31 -8.30 -25.90
C GLU A 101 -5.22 -6.77 -25.84
N LYS A 102 -5.59 -6.17 -24.71
CA LYS A 102 -5.48 -4.73 -24.50
C LYS A 102 -4.04 -4.25 -24.42
N TYR A 103 -3.15 -5.07 -23.86
CA TYR A 103 -1.72 -4.75 -23.81
C TYR A 103 -1.10 -4.60 -25.20
N ARG A 104 -1.59 -5.36 -26.18
CA ARG A 104 -1.17 -5.17 -27.59
C ARG A 104 -1.56 -3.80 -28.16
N GLN A 105 -2.55 -3.12 -27.59
CA GLN A 105 -2.90 -1.75 -27.94
C GLN A 105 -1.97 -0.77 -27.23
N SER A 106 -1.87 -0.87 -25.92
CA SER A 106 -0.87 -0.21 -25.09
C SER A 106 -0.83 -0.83 -23.69
N PRO A 107 0.31 -0.77 -22.97
CA PRO A 107 0.38 -1.18 -21.57
C PRO A 107 -0.65 -0.45 -20.70
N GLN A 108 -0.88 0.83 -20.95
CA GLN A 108 -1.85 1.64 -20.20
C GLN A 108 -3.28 1.17 -20.46
N ALA A 109 -3.67 0.84 -21.68
CA ALA A 109 -5.02 0.33 -21.96
C ALA A 109 -5.32 -0.97 -21.21
N ALA A 110 -4.30 -1.83 -21.01
CA ALA A 110 -4.44 -3.06 -20.24
C ALA A 110 -4.62 -2.78 -18.76
N THR A 111 -3.80 -1.90 -18.18
CA THR A 111 -3.87 -1.57 -16.75
C THR A 111 -5.13 -0.79 -16.41
N ASP A 112 -5.56 0.17 -17.24
CA ASP A 112 -6.83 0.91 -17.09
C ASP A 112 -8.02 -0.06 -17.04
N TRP A 113 -8.07 -0.99 -18.00
CA TRP A 113 -9.12 -2.01 -18.04
C TRP A 113 -9.09 -2.92 -16.81
N TYR A 114 -7.92 -3.41 -16.43
CA TYR A 114 -7.80 -4.34 -15.30
C TYR A 114 -8.07 -3.67 -13.96
N TYR A 115 -7.74 -2.39 -13.82
CA TYR A 115 -8.11 -1.61 -12.64
C TYR A 115 -9.62 -1.42 -12.54
N GLN A 116 -10.28 -1.06 -13.66
CA GLN A 116 -11.73 -0.96 -13.73
C GLN A 116 -12.40 -2.32 -13.45
N PHE A 117 -11.91 -3.41 -14.04
CA PHE A 117 -12.37 -4.77 -13.77
C PHE A 117 -12.29 -5.13 -12.29
N SER A 118 -11.19 -4.79 -11.62
CA SER A 118 -11.00 -5.04 -10.19
C SER A 118 -11.99 -4.25 -9.31
N GLN A 119 -12.47 -3.11 -9.78
CA GLN A 119 -13.55 -2.34 -9.14
C GLN A 119 -14.92 -2.96 -9.44
N ASP A 120 -15.18 -3.31 -10.69
CA ASP A 120 -16.47 -3.85 -11.14
C ASP A 120 -16.77 -5.22 -10.49
N THR A 121 -15.74 -6.03 -10.21
CA THR A 121 -15.89 -7.28 -9.45
C THR A 121 -16.04 -7.08 -7.94
N ASN A 122 -16.08 -5.85 -7.44
CA ASN A 122 -16.06 -5.52 -6.00
C ASN A 122 -14.85 -6.10 -5.24
N TYR A 123 -13.78 -6.47 -5.95
CA TYR A 123 -12.51 -6.79 -5.30
C TYR A 123 -11.89 -5.53 -4.68
N ILE A 124 -11.92 -4.42 -5.41
CA ILE A 124 -11.68 -3.08 -4.89
C ILE A 124 -13.02 -2.48 -4.47
N ARG A 125 -13.24 -2.38 -3.16
CA ARG A 125 -14.50 -1.91 -2.56
C ARG A 125 -14.56 -0.39 -2.54
N LYS A 126 -14.99 0.22 -3.66
CA LYS A 126 -15.00 1.69 -3.85
C LYS A 126 -15.71 2.44 -2.72
N ALA A 127 -16.88 1.98 -2.30
CA ALA A 127 -17.65 2.63 -1.25
C ALA A 127 -16.93 2.62 0.12
N ARG A 128 -16.13 1.60 0.41
CA ARG A 128 -15.28 1.61 1.62
C ARG A 128 -14.12 2.57 1.50
N ILE A 129 -13.44 2.59 0.35
CA ILE A 129 -12.29 3.47 0.08
C ILE A 129 -12.72 4.93 0.10
N ALA A 130 -13.94 5.24 -0.35
CA ALA A 130 -14.49 6.60 -0.30
C ALA A 130 -14.64 7.17 1.12
N ARG A 131 -14.57 6.33 2.16
CA ARG A 131 -14.60 6.77 3.56
C ARG A 131 -13.24 7.19 4.09
N ASP A 132 -12.13 6.83 3.40
CA ASP A 132 -10.78 7.22 3.81
C ASP A 132 -10.66 8.74 3.83
N LEU A 133 -10.06 9.27 4.88
CA LEU A 133 -9.77 10.71 4.97
C LEU A 133 -8.42 10.97 4.30
N LYS A 134 -8.39 11.95 3.42
CA LYS A 134 -7.19 12.31 2.66
C LYS A 134 -7.00 13.83 2.66
N TRP A 135 -5.76 14.27 2.87
CA TRP A 135 -5.36 15.66 2.73
C TRP A 135 -3.90 15.77 2.37
N VAL A 136 -3.47 16.96 1.97
CA VAL A 136 -2.09 17.29 1.63
C VAL A 136 -1.52 18.21 2.69
N CYS A 137 -0.29 17.95 3.11
CA CYS A 137 0.47 18.82 4.01
C CYS A 137 1.69 19.40 3.30
N THR A 138 1.80 20.72 3.26
CA THR A 138 2.98 21.41 2.70
C THR A 138 4.10 21.42 3.71
N THR A 139 5.28 20.94 3.27
CA THR A 139 6.51 20.88 4.08
C THR A 139 7.69 21.46 3.31
N GLU A 140 8.84 21.59 3.95
CA GLU A 140 10.09 21.99 3.27
C GLU A 140 10.60 20.96 2.24
N TYR A 141 10.08 19.72 2.29
CA TYR A 141 10.39 18.63 1.36
C TYR A 141 9.39 18.50 0.21
N GLY A 142 8.40 19.39 0.16
CA GLY A 142 7.27 19.35 -0.78
C GLY A 142 5.96 18.98 -0.10
N ASN A 143 4.98 18.64 -0.91
CA ASN A 143 3.64 18.30 -0.46
C ASN A 143 3.55 16.82 -0.11
N LEU A 144 3.41 16.50 1.18
CA LEU A 144 3.19 15.14 1.66
C LEU A 144 1.71 14.81 1.63
N ASP A 145 1.39 13.60 1.14
CA ASP A 145 0.04 13.07 1.21
C ASP A 145 -0.21 12.41 2.57
N VAL A 146 -1.37 12.65 3.15
CA VAL A 146 -1.77 12.03 4.42
C VAL A 146 -3.10 11.35 4.24
N THR A 147 -3.19 10.09 4.65
CA THR A 147 -4.44 9.33 4.65
C THR A 147 -4.68 8.68 6.01
N ILE A 148 -5.91 8.80 6.51
CA ILE A 148 -6.41 7.92 7.58
C ILE A 148 -7.21 6.83 6.89
N ASN A 149 -6.70 5.60 6.95
CA ASN A 149 -7.32 4.47 6.30
C ASN A 149 -8.47 3.92 7.15
N LEU A 150 -9.71 4.14 6.67
CA LEU A 150 -10.95 3.62 7.26
C LEU A 150 -11.51 2.43 6.48
N SER A 151 -10.93 2.12 5.31
CA SER A 151 -11.38 1.03 4.43
C SER A 151 -10.87 -0.34 4.87
N LYS A 152 -9.74 -0.38 5.61
CA LYS A 152 -9.23 -1.62 6.21
C LYS A 152 -10.05 -1.94 7.45
N PRO A 153 -10.82 -3.06 7.45
CA PRO A 153 -11.61 -3.40 8.62
C PRO A 153 -10.70 -3.56 9.84
N GLU A 154 -10.99 -2.83 10.90
CA GLU A 154 -10.40 -3.14 12.21
C GLU A 154 -10.88 -4.53 12.60
N LYS A 155 -9.96 -5.38 12.99
CA LYS A 155 -10.31 -6.72 13.42
C LYS A 155 -11.09 -6.60 14.73
N ASP A 156 -12.37 -6.99 14.70
CA ASP A 156 -13.18 -7.13 15.91
C ASP A 156 -12.40 -7.98 16.94
N PRO A 157 -12.28 -7.53 18.20
CA PRO A 157 -11.63 -8.29 19.27
C PRO A 157 -12.16 -9.72 19.40
N LYS A 158 -13.48 -9.97 19.17
CA LYS A 158 -14.08 -11.30 19.13
C LYS A 158 -13.58 -12.11 17.95
N ALA A 159 -13.48 -11.51 16.75
CA ALA A 159 -12.92 -12.16 15.56
C ALA A 159 -11.43 -12.49 15.73
N ILE A 160 -10.66 -11.63 16.41
CA ILE A 160 -9.25 -11.90 16.75
C ILE A 160 -9.15 -13.10 17.71
N ALA A 161 -10.00 -13.15 18.75
CA ALA A 161 -10.01 -14.24 19.71
C ALA A 161 -10.43 -15.56 19.04
N ALA A 162 -11.46 -15.55 18.22
CA ALA A 162 -11.90 -16.71 17.44
C ALA A 162 -10.81 -17.19 16.46
N ALA A 163 -10.11 -16.28 15.79
CA ALA A 163 -9.04 -16.59 14.87
C ALA A 163 -7.81 -17.25 15.55
N ARG A 164 -7.52 -16.90 16.82
CA ARG A 164 -6.43 -17.53 17.60
C ARG A 164 -6.69 -19.00 17.90
N ASN A 165 -7.93 -19.40 17.98
CA ASN A 165 -8.34 -20.77 18.28
C ASN A 165 -8.43 -21.67 17.03
N LEU A 166 -8.23 -21.11 15.83
CA LEU A 166 -8.23 -21.89 14.59
C LEU A 166 -6.86 -22.51 14.34
N PRO A 167 -6.78 -23.77 13.92
CA PRO A 167 -5.53 -24.38 13.55
C PRO A 167 -4.88 -23.58 12.40
N PRO A 168 -3.54 -23.45 12.38
CA PRO A 168 -2.84 -22.79 11.29
C PRO A 168 -3.10 -23.57 10.00
N ALA A 169 -3.74 -22.93 9.03
CA ALA A 169 -3.96 -23.50 7.71
C ALA A 169 -2.81 -23.12 6.79
N GLY A 170 -2.15 -24.10 6.21
CA GLY A 170 -1.01 -23.91 5.29
C GLY A 170 -1.41 -23.47 3.87
N TYR A 171 -2.71 -23.18 3.63
CA TYR A 171 -3.21 -22.80 2.30
C TYR A 171 -4.30 -21.73 2.39
N PRO A 172 -4.15 -20.60 1.64
CA PRO A 172 -2.91 -20.11 1.04
C PRO A 172 -1.83 -19.82 2.11
N LYS A 173 -0.54 -19.89 1.76
CA LYS A 173 0.56 -19.67 2.73
C LYS A 173 0.59 -18.24 3.27
N CYS A 174 0.26 -17.24 2.43
CA CYS A 174 0.15 -15.84 2.86
C CYS A 174 -0.88 -15.09 2.00
N PRO A 175 -1.28 -13.85 2.40
CA PRO A 175 -2.24 -13.04 1.63
C PRO A 175 -1.82 -12.66 0.21
N LEU A 176 -0.52 -12.79 -0.12
CA LEU A 176 0.01 -12.45 -1.45
C LEU A 176 0.08 -13.65 -2.39
N CYS A 177 0.02 -14.89 -1.88
CA CYS A 177 0.13 -16.08 -2.73
C CYS A 177 -0.95 -16.11 -3.82
N LYS A 178 -0.58 -16.59 -5.03
CA LYS A 178 -1.51 -16.73 -6.15
C LYS A 178 -2.69 -17.66 -5.82
N GLU A 179 -2.51 -18.55 -4.89
CA GLU A 179 -3.53 -19.47 -4.36
C GLU A 179 -4.72 -18.74 -3.73
N ASN A 180 -4.60 -17.44 -3.49
CA ASN A 180 -5.73 -16.60 -3.12
C ASN A 180 -6.73 -16.39 -4.26
N GLU A 181 -6.31 -16.49 -5.53
CA GLU A 181 -7.21 -16.32 -6.67
C GLU A 181 -8.37 -17.35 -6.60
N GLY A 182 -9.59 -16.86 -6.49
CA GLY A 182 -10.77 -17.70 -6.37
C GLY A 182 -10.97 -18.35 -4.99
N TYR A 183 -10.13 -18.06 -3.99
CA TYR A 183 -10.21 -18.66 -2.66
C TYR A 183 -11.45 -18.19 -1.89
N ALA A 184 -12.20 -19.14 -1.29
CA ALA A 184 -13.44 -18.85 -0.58
C ALA A 184 -13.24 -18.01 0.70
N GLY A 185 -12.03 -18.00 1.24
CA GLY A 185 -11.76 -17.34 2.51
C GLY A 185 -12.20 -18.15 3.72
N ARG A 186 -11.97 -17.58 4.89
CA ARG A 186 -12.40 -18.08 6.20
C ARG A 186 -12.31 -16.93 7.21
N THR A 187 -12.77 -17.10 8.41
CA THR A 187 -12.84 -16.03 9.42
C THR A 187 -11.50 -15.35 9.74
N ASN A 188 -10.36 -16.03 9.52
CA ASN A 188 -9.02 -15.48 9.71
C ASN A 188 -8.24 -15.24 8.40
N HIS A 189 -8.86 -15.44 7.24
CA HIS A 189 -8.25 -15.19 5.92
C HIS A 189 -9.31 -14.68 4.93
N PRO A 190 -9.04 -13.58 4.21
CA PRO A 190 -10.05 -12.94 3.37
C PRO A 190 -10.49 -13.82 2.19
N ALA A 191 -11.77 -13.71 1.81
CA ALA A 191 -12.29 -14.27 0.58
C ALA A 191 -11.74 -13.55 -0.64
N ARG A 192 -11.56 -14.27 -1.75
CA ARG A 192 -10.98 -13.80 -3.02
C ARG A 192 -11.64 -14.44 -4.26
N GLN A 193 -12.88 -14.91 -4.16
CA GLN A 193 -13.57 -15.54 -5.30
C GLN A 193 -13.75 -14.58 -6.48
N ASN A 194 -13.88 -13.30 -6.22
CA ASN A 194 -13.98 -12.21 -7.18
C ASN A 194 -12.63 -11.59 -7.59
N HIS A 195 -11.52 -12.17 -7.15
CA HIS A 195 -10.16 -11.71 -7.45
C HIS A 195 -9.54 -12.51 -8.59
N ARG A 196 -8.82 -11.83 -9.48
CA ARG A 196 -8.02 -12.43 -10.55
C ARG A 196 -6.64 -11.81 -10.55
N VAL A 197 -5.62 -12.59 -10.90
CA VAL A 197 -4.24 -12.14 -11.02
C VAL A 197 -3.79 -12.23 -12.48
N ILE A 198 -2.91 -11.34 -12.91
CA ILE A 198 -2.37 -11.33 -14.27
C ILE A 198 -0.97 -11.96 -14.24
N PRO A 199 -0.75 -13.10 -14.90
CA PRO A 199 0.59 -13.66 -15.03
C PRO A 199 1.44 -12.77 -15.94
N ILE A 200 2.63 -12.41 -15.45
CA ILE A 200 3.63 -11.61 -16.15
C ILE A 200 4.99 -12.30 -16.07
N ASN A 201 5.90 -11.97 -16.98
CA ASN A 201 7.29 -12.40 -16.91
C ASN A 201 8.15 -11.19 -16.58
N ILE A 202 8.99 -11.28 -15.57
CA ILE A 202 9.93 -10.23 -15.19
C ILE A 202 11.33 -10.84 -15.14
N HIS A 203 12.23 -10.30 -15.93
CA HIS A 203 13.63 -10.74 -16.01
C HIS A 203 13.75 -12.27 -16.12
N GLY A 204 12.97 -12.88 -17.04
CA GLY A 204 12.98 -14.31 -17.31
C GLY A 204 12.32 -15.20 -16.25
N SER A 205 11.69 -14.64 -15.22
CA SER A 205 11.00 -15.37 -14.15
C SER A 205 9.49 -15.08 -14.13
N ALA A 206 8.72 -16.05 -13.62
CA ALA A 206 7.27 -15.97 -13.58
C ALA A 206 6.80 -15.20 -12.35
N TRP A 207 5.95 -14.20 -12.57
CA TRP A 207 5.36 -13.31 -11.57
C TRP A 207 3.87 -13.14 -11.84
N PHE A 208 3.18 -12.52 -10.89
CA PHE A 208 1.79 -12.13 -11.02
C PHE A 208 1.63 -10.65 -10.63
N MET A 209 0.77 -9.95 -11.35
CA MET A 209 0.34 -8.60 -11.00
C MET A 209 -1.11 -8.65 -10.50
N GLN A 210 -1.39 -7.92 -9.43
CA GLN A 210 -2.72 -7.66 -8.89
C GLN A 210 -2.81 -6.25 -8.35
N TYR A 211 -4.02 -5.69 -8.20
CA TYR A 211 -4.21 -4.48 -7.43
C TYR A 211 -4.37 -4.77 -5.95
N SER A 212 -3.99 -3.80 -5.12
CA SER A 212 -4.31 -3.83 -3.69
C SER A 212 -5.79 -3.49 -3.48
N PRO A 213 -6.55 -4.27 -2.71
CA PRO A 213 -7.94 -3.92 -2.42
C PRO A 213 -8.09 -2.69 -1.53
N TYR A 214 -7.00 -2.19 -0.92
CA TYR A 214 -7.02 -1.03 -0.02
C TYR A 214 -6.75 0.30 -0.73
N VAL A 215 -6.20 0.28 -1.95
CA VAL A 215 -5.96 1.47 -2.81
C VAL A 215 -5.43 2.68 -2.03
N TYR A 216 -4.25 2.54 -1.43
CA TYR A 216 -3.63 3.66 -0.70
C TYR A 216 -3.36 4.85 -1.63
N TYR A 217 -3.08 4.60 -2.91
CA TYR A 217 -2.91 5.57 -3.99
C TYR A 217 -3.48 4.99 -5.30
N ASN A 218 -3.58 5.83 -6.34
CA ASN A 218 -4.18 5.41 -7.61
C ASN A 218 -3.46 4.22 -8.23
N GLU A 219 -4.22 3.21 -8.63
CA GLU A 219 -3.74 1.97 -9.26
C GLU A 219 -2.64 1.25 -8.44
N HIS A 220 -2.73 1.31 -7.09
CA HIS A 220 -1.82 0.59 -6.22
C HIS A 220 -1.80 -0.89 -6.58
N CYS A 221 -0.74 -1.35 -7.24
CA CYS A 221 -0.55 -2.74 -7.62
C CYS A 221 0.51 -3.43 -6.75
N ILE A 222 0.40 -4.76 -6.70
CA ILE A 222 1.38 -5.64 -6.06
C ILE A 222 1.83 -6.63 -7.13
N VAL A 223 3.14 -6.75 -7.28
CA VAL A 223 3.81 -7.64 -8.22
C VAL A 223 4.48 -8.73 -7.41
N ILE A 224 4.05 -9.98 -7.59
CA ILE A 224 4.30 -11.09 -6.67
C ILE A 224 5.08 -12.18 -7.38
N ASN A 225 6.16 -12.65 -6.79
CA ASN A 225 6.88 -13.82 -7.28
C ASN A 225 5.96 -15.05 -7.28
N GLN A 226 6.01 -15.85 -8.35
CA GLN A 226 5.23 -17.09 -8.41
C GLN A 226 5.55 -18.03 -7.24
N ASN A 227 6.79 -18.06 -6.81
CA ASN A 227 7.26 -18.90 -5.72
C ASN A 227 7.20 -18.14 -4.40
N HIS A 228 6.71 -18.80 -3.36
CA HIS A 228 6.73 -18.25 -2.01
C HIS A 228 8.14 -18.39 -1.42
N ILE A 229 8.99 -17.43 -1.76
CA ILE A 229 10.40 -17.34 -1.32
C ILE A 229 10.62 -15.99 -0.63
N PRO A 230 11.57 -15.89 0.30
CA PRO A 230 11.89 -14.63 0.98
C PRO A 230 12.33 -13.54 0.01
N MET A 231 12.07 -12.29 0.40
CA MET A 231 12.58 -11.10 -0.28
C MET A 231 14.09 -11.01 -0.12
N VAL A 232 14.76 -10.61 -1.20
CA VAL A 232 16.20 -10.30 -1.20
C VAL A 232 16.41 -9.06 -2.04
N ILE A 233 17.12 -8.09 -1.50
CA ILE A 233 17.58 -6.92 -2.25
C ILE A 233 18.98 -7.21 -2.78
N ASP A 234 19.09 -7.37 -4.07
CA ASP A 234 20.34 -7.65 -4.79
C ASP A 234 20.26 -7.07 -6.21
N ARG A 235 21.28 -7.31 -7.01
CA ARG A 235 21.29 -6.91 -8.42
C ARG A 235 20.07 -7.41 -9.18
N ALA A 236 19.68 -8.67 -8.97
CA ALA A 236 18.52 -9.25 -9.65
C ALA A 236 17.22 -8.54 -9.26
N CYS A 237 17.11 -8.04 -8.03
CA CYS A 237 16.00 -7.18 -7.63
C CYS A 237 15.96 -5.88 -8.46
N PHE A 238 17.08 -5.18 -8.62
CA PHE A 238 17.16 -3.96 -9.43
C PHE A 238 16.80 -4.23 -10.90
N GLU A 239 17.35 -5.29 -11.49
CA GLU A 239 17.05 -5.71 -12.86
C GLU A 239 15.56 -6.01 -13.06
N LYS A 240 14.90 -6.66 -12.09
CA LYS A 240 13.46 -6.94 -12.13
C LYS A 240 12.63 -5.67 -12.05
N LEU A 241 12.99 -4.71 -11.18
CA LEU A 241 12.30 -3.41 -11.08
C LEU A 241 12.41 -2.65 -12.41
N LEU A 242 13.60 -2.59 -13.00
CA LEU A 242 13.86 -1.92 -14.28
C LEU A 242 13.14 -2.61 -15.45
N ASP A 243 13.07 -3.94 -15.45
CA ASP A 243 12.33 -4.69 -16.46
C ASP A 243 10.82 -4.45 -16.36
N PHE A 244 10.27 -4.38 -15.14
CA PHE A 244 8.85 -4.08 -14.94
C PHE A 244 8.47 -2.70 -15.49
N ILE A 245 9.24 -1.64 -15.18
CA ILE A 245 8.94 -0.29 -15.69
C ILE A 245 9.19 -0.16 -17.21
N GLN A 246 9.98 -1.02 -17.80
CA GLN A 246 10.10 -1.09 -19.25
C GLN A 246 8.82 -1.68 -19.89
N GLN A 247 8.18 -2.65 -19.24
CA GLN A 247 6.90 -3.23 -19.66
C GLN A 247 5.72 -2.30 -19.37
N PHE A 248 5.75 -1.58 -18.25
CA PHE A 248 4.70 -0.66 -17.80
C PHE A 248 5.27 0.73 -17.50
N PRO A 249 5.67 1.51 -18.53
CA PRO A 249 6.43 2.75 -18.37
C PRO A 249 5.65 3.89 -17.70
N HIS A 250 4.33 3.77 -17.57
CA HIS A 250 3.46 4.71 -16.87
C HIS A 250 3.33 4.40 -15.37
N TYR A 251 3.98 3.33 -14.88
CA TYR A 251 4.03 2.95 -13.47
C TYR A 251 5.39 3.22 -12.86
N PHE A 252 5.41 3.50 -11.56
CA PHE A 252 6.57 3.23 -10.73
C PHE A 252 6.48 1.82 -10.15
N VAL A 253 7.58 1.28 -9.67
CA VAL A 253 7.64 0.05 -8.88
C VAL A 253 8.78 0.12 -7.88
N GLY A 254 8.57 -0.42 -6.68
CA GLY A 254 9.62 -0.48 -5.66
C GLY A 254 9.51 -1.72 -4.78
N SER A 255 10.58 -2.02 -4.08
CA SER A 255 10.64 -3.08 -3.09
C SER A 255 10.73 -2.50 -1.68
N ASN A 256 10.05 -3.13 -0.73
CA ASN A 256 10.41 -2.91 0.67
C ASN A 256 11.86 -3.38 0.92
N ALA A 257 12.47 -2.87 1.97
CA ALA A 257 13.75 -3.39 2.45
C ALA A 257 13.60 -4.84 2.93
N ASP A 258 14.65 -5.64 2.79
CA ASP A 258 14.67 -7.08 3.09
C ASP A 258 15.05 -7.41 4.55
N LEU A 259 15.27 -6.41 5.40
CA LEU A 259 15.53 -6.57 6.82
C LEU A 259 14.31 -6.22 7.68
N PRO A 260 14.11 -6.89 8.84
CA PRO A 260 13.05 -6.53 9.77
C PRO A 260 13.20 -5.08 10.28
N ILE A 261 12.12 -4.53 10.85
CA ILE A 261 12.02 -3.14 11.36
C ILE A 261 11.93 -2.11 10.22
N VAL A 262 12.81 -2.19 9.22
CA VAL A 262 12.86 -1.25 8.07
C VAL A 262 12.19 -1.81 6.81
N GLY A 263 11.77 -3.06 6.84
CA GLY A 263 11.03 -3.74 5.76
C GLY A 263 9.51 -3.65 5.92
N GLY A 264 8.81 -4.22 4.96
CA GLY A 264 7.36 -4.40 4.98
C GLY A 264 6.92 -5.53 5.93
N SER A 265 5.60 -5.73 6.04
CA SER A 265 5.01 -6.75 6.92
C SER A 265 5.17 -8.19 6.42
N ILE A 266 5.51 -8.41 5.15
CA ILE A 266 5.63 -9.73 4.51
C ILE A 266 7.01 -9.83 3.86
N LEU A 267 8.01 -10.26 4.63
CA LEU A 267 9.37 -10.50 4.14
C LEU A 267 9.56 -11.92 3.58
N SER A 268 8.64 -12.82 3.91
CA SER A 268 8.71 -14.24 3.53
C SER A 268 8.27 -14.54 2.09
N HIS A 269 7.68 -13.58 1.41
CA HIS A 269 7.23 -13.72 0.02
C HIS A 269 7.71 -12.55 -0.82
N ASP A 270 8.60 -12.83 -1.77
CA ASP A 270 9.19 -11.84 -2.67
C ASP A 270 8.13 -11.13 -3.49
N HIS A 271 8.05 -9.80 -3.35
CA HIS A 271 7.03 -8.97 -3.99
C HIS A 271 7.49 -7.53 -4.11
N PHE A 272 6.94 -6.84 -5.10
CA PHE A 272 7.09 -5.40 -5.31
C PHE A 272 5.74 -4.70 -5.19
N GLN A 273 5.76 -3.40 -4.95
CA GLN A 273 4.58 -2.53 -4.98
C GLN A 273 4.80 -1.46 -6.04
N GLY A 274 3.77 -1.17 -6.81
CA GLY A 274 3.82 -0.19 -7.88
C GLY A 274 2.47 0.46 -8.13
N GLY A 275 2.38 1.24 -9.21
CA GLY A 275 1.14 1.88 -9.64
C GLY A 275 1.37 3.19 -10.37
N ARG A 276 0.28 3.85 -10.72
CA ARG A 276 0.29 5.15 -11.41
C ARG A 276 0.05 6.28 -10.42
N TYR A 277 1.11 6.70 -9.75
CA TYR A 277 1.07 7.78 -8.77
C TYR A 277 2.42 8.50 -8.68
N ALA A 278 2.39 9.82 -8.63
CA ALA A 278 3.59 10.65 -8.46
C ALA A 278 3.70 11.10 -7.00
N PHE A 279 4.61 10.49 -6.26
CA PHE A 279 4.85 10.83 -4.85
C PHE A 279 5.72 12.07 -4.69
N ALA A 280 5.66 12.68 -3.51
CA ALA A 280 6.47 13.86 -3.17
C ALA A 280 7.98 13.60 -3.34
N MET A 281 8.48 12.42 -2.95
CA MET A 281 9.90 12.06 -3.13
C MET A 281 10.30 12.03 -4.60
N GLU A 282 9.43 11.57 -5.49
CA GLU A 282 9.70 11.58 -6.93
C GLU A 282 9.93 12.99 -7.45
N GLN A 283 9.15 13.96 -6.97
CA GLN A 283 9.21 15.36 -7.39
C GLN A 283 10.34 16.15 -6.72
N ALA A 284 10.91 15.61 -5.63
CA ALA A 284 11.97 16.26 -4.89
C ALA A 284 13.24 16.43 -5.76
N PRO A 285 13.88 17.61 -5.76
CA PRO A 285 15.06 17.89 -6.57
C PRO A 285 16.31 17.18 -6.04
N ILE A 286 17.30 17.01 -6.91
CA ILE A 286 18.67 16.70 -6.50
C ILE A 286 19.24 17.95 -5.80
N GLU A 287 19.66 17.83 -4.55
CA GLU A 287 20.32 18.90 -3.80
C GLU A 287 21.84 18.85 -3.92
N THR A 288 22.42 17.67 -4.11
CA THR A 288 23.87 17.49 -4.26
C THR A 288 24.13 16.48 -5.37
N PRO A 289 24.61 16.92 -6.56
CA PRO A 289 25.08 16.01 -7.59
C PRO A 289 26.30 15.21 -7.11
N VAL A 290 26.37 13.94 -7.47
CA VAL A 290 27.53 13.06 -7.22
C VAL A 290 27.90 12.32 -8.48
N SER A 291 29.16 11.89 -8.59
CA SER A 291 29.65 11.10 -9.71
C SER A 291 30.42 9.89 -9.21
N PHE A 292 30.31 8.79 -9.91
CA PHE A 292 30.99 7.55 -9.57
C PHE A 292 31.95 7.18 -10.71
N PRO A 293 33.27 7.05 -10.45
CA PRO A 293 34.24 6.69 -11.47
C PRO A 293 33.88 5.38 -12.16
N GLY A 294 33.95 5.36 -13.50
CA GLY A 294 33.56 4.21 -14.31
C GLY A 294 32.05 4.10 -14.60
N PHE A 295 31.22 5.04 -14.09
CA PHE A 295 29.78 5.09 -14.31
C PHE A 295 29.30 6.42 -14.90
N GLU A 296 30.11 7.05 -15.75
CA GLU A 296 29.88 8.39 -16.30
C GLU A 296 28.57 8.50 -17.13
N VAL A 297 28.02 7.36 -17.57
CA VAL A 297 26.72 7.28 -18.27
C VAL A 297 25.52 7.28 -17.34
N VAL A 298 25.75 7.25 -16.02
CA VAL A 298 24.71 7.31 -14.99
C VAL A 298 24.81 8.64 -14.27
N SER A 299 23.79 9.47 -14.38
CA SER A 299 23.66 10.67 -13.55
C SER A 299 23.22 10.26 -12.15
N ALA A 300 23.85 10.82 -11.12
CA ALA A 300 23.55 10.50 -9.73
C ALA A 300 23.53 11.75 -8.84
N GLY A 301 22.78 11.67 -7.72
CA GLY A 301 22.75 12.74 -6.74
C GLY A 301 21.95 12.42 -5.49
N ILE A 302 22.21 13.18 -4.43
CA ILE A 302 21.44 13.15 -3.19
C ILE A 302 20.14 13.94 -3.41
N VAL A 303 19.01 13.31 -3.09
CA VAL A 303 17.69 13.95 -3.20
C VAL A 303 17.43 14.81 -1.97
N LYS A 304 16.85 16.01 -2.15
CA LYS A 304 16.35 16.85 -1.04
C LYS A 304 15.12 16.18 -0.42
N TRP A 305 15.35 15.25 0.47
CA TRP A 305 14.35 14.45 1.12
C TRP A 305 14.67 14.23 2.60
N PRO A 306 13.68 14.04 3.51
CA PRO A 306 13.97 13.82 4.92
C PRO A 306 14.80 12.55 5.18
N MET A 307 14.62 11.52 4.35
CA MET A 307 15.44 10.30 4.39
C MET A 307 16.65 10.40 3.44
N SER A 308 17.61 9.51 3.62
CA SER A 308 18.85 9.49 2.83
C SER A 308 18.63 8.75 1.51
N VAL A 309 18.47 9.49 0.42
CA VAL A 309 18.12 8.97 -0.91
C VAL A 309 19.20 9.32 -1.93
N ILE A 310 19.67 8.31 -2.67
CA ILE A 310 20.53 8.45 -3.84
C ILE A 310 19.65 8.18 -5.07
N ARG A 311 19.51 9.18 -5.94
CA ARG A 311 18.83 9.05 -7.23
C ARG A 311 19.82 8.77 -8.33
N LEU A 312 19.56 7.74 -9.13
CA LEU A 312 20.35 7.33 -10.28
C LEU A 312 19.47 7.43 -11.53
N THR A 313 20.00 7.96 -12.63
CA THR A 313 19.26 8.11 -13.89
C THR A 313 20.16 7.75 -15.07
N SER A 314 19.69 6.89 -15.97
CA SER A 314 20.39 6.52 -17.21
C SER A 314 19.43 5.98 -18.27
N ALA A 315 19.80 6.10 -19.54
CA ALA A 315 19.17 5.36 -20.63
C ALA A 315 19.63 3.89 -20.66
N ASP A 316 20.80 3.59 -20.07
CA ASP A 316 21.37 2.25 -19.99
C ASP A 316 20.97 1.57 -18.67
N ARG A 317 19.96 0.69 -18.73
CA ARG A 317 19.45 -0.03 -17.56
C ARG A 317 20.48 -0.99 -16.93
N VAL A 318 21.43 -1.52 -17.75
CA VAL A 318 22.44 -2.46 -17.25
C VAL A 318 23.43 -1.69 -16.39
N ARG A 319 23.96 -0.56 -16.90
CA ARG A 319 24.89 0.28 -16.15
C ARG A 319 24.23 0.89 -14.91
N LEU A 320 22.92 1.17 -14.98
CA LEU A 320 22.15 1.64 -13.82
C LEU A 320 22.08 0.57 -12.72
N ALA A 321 21.79 -0.69 -13.09
CA ALA A 321 21.76 -1.82 -12.16
C ALA A 321 23.17 -2.15 -11.59
N ASP A 322 24.22 -2.05 -12.43
CA ASP A 322 25.62 -2.23 -11.99
C ASP A 322 26.01 -1.23 -10.90
N LEU A 323 25.69 0.07 -11.11
CA LEU A 323 25.98 1.09 -10.11
C LEU A 323 25.14 0.91 -8.83
N ALA A 324 23.86 0.55 -8.97
CA ALA A 324 23.00 0.29 -7.83
C ALA A 324 23.52 -0.88 -6.97
N GLU A 325 24.02 -1.95 -7.58
CA GLU A 325 24.67 -3.06 -6.88
C GLU A 325 25.97 -2.63 -6.22
N HIS A 326 26.77 -1.82 -6.89
CA HIS A 326 28.02 -1.29 -6.35
C HIS A 326 27.76 -0.45 -5.08
N ILE A 327 26.78 0.46 -5.14
CA ILE A 327 26.35 1.25 -3.98
C ILE A 327 25.81 0.34 -2.85
N LEU A 328 24.98 -0.64 -3.17
CA LEU A 328 24.42 -1.55 -2.18
C LEU A 328 25.52 -2.37 -1.48
N THR A 329 26.50 -2.87 -2.25
CA THR A 329 27.62 -3.65 -1.73
C THR A 329 28.48 -2.81 -0.80
N ALA A 330 28.81 -1.58 -1.20
CA ALA A 330 29.53 -0.63 -0.35
C ALA A 330 28.71 -0.31 0.92
N TRP A 331 27.41 -0.04 0.79
CA TRP A 331 26.54 0.25 1.92
C TRP A 331 26.44 -0.89 2.92
N ARG A 332 26.27 -2.12 2.46
CA ARG A 332 26.18 -3.30 3.33
C ARG A 332 27.41 -3.53 4.20
N ASN A 333 28.56 -3.04 3.77
CA ASN A 333 29.84 -3.18 4.49
C ASN A 333 30.27 -1.89 5.21
N TYR A 334 29.50 -0.81 5.06
CA TYR A 334 29.87 0.50 5.58
C TYR A 334 29.49 0.66 7.04
N SER A 335 30.49 1.07 7.87
CA SER A 335 30.27 1.53 9.24
C SER A 335 30.86 2.91 9.43
N ASP A 336 30.10 3.79 10.11
CA ASP A 336 30.51 5.12 10.52
C ASP A 336 30.09 5.34 11.98
N PRO A 337 30.96 5.00 12.95
CA PRO A 337 30.65 5.12 14.38
C PRO A 337 30.29 6.55 14.81
N ASP A 338 30.86 7.57 14.16
CA ASP A 338 30.56 8.97 14.44
C ASP A 338 29.12 9.35 14.11
N SER A 339 28.50 8.61 13.16
CA SER A 339 27.08 8.71 12.79
C SER A 339 26.22 7.64 13.40
N PHE A 340 26.75 6.85 14.33
CA PHE A 340 26.12 5.66 14.93
C PHE A 340 25.69 4.59 13.89
N LEU A 341 26.39 4.51 12.77
CA LEU A 341 26.12 3.54 11.71
C LEU A 341 27.05 2.32 11.85
N PHE A 342 26.44 1.16 11.97
CA PHE A 342 27.15 -0.12 12.04
C PHE A 342 26.57 -1.07 11.00
N ALA A 343 27.44 -1.62 10.15
CA ALA A 343 27.04 -2.59 9.14
C ALA A 343 26.54 -3.89 9.76
N HIS A 344 27.18 -4.31 10.85
CA HIS A 344 26.86 -5.56 11.57
C HIS A 344 27.03 -5.38 13.07
N THR A 345 26.21 -6.08 13.85
CA THR A 345 26.39 -6.24 15.30
C THR A 345 26.18 -7.70 15.66
N ASN A 346 27.16 -8.34 16.31
CA ASN A 346 27.11 -9.76 16.67
C ASN A 346 26.79 -10.69 15.46
N GLY A 347 27.31 -10.35 14.28
CA GLY A 347 27.09 -11.09 13.04
C GLY A 347 25.75 -10.82 12.33
N HIS A 348 24.87 -10.00 12.89
CA HIS A 348 23.61 -9.63 12.25
C HIS A 348 23.79 -8.37 11.38
N PRO A 349 23.37 -8.39 10.10
CA PRO A 349 23.46 -7.24 9.21
C PRO A 349 22.40 -6.18 9.57
N HIS A 350 22.75 -4.90 9.36
CA HIS A 350 21.86 -3.77 9.62
C HIS A 350 21.56 -2.94 8.37
N ASN A 351 22.50 -2.89 7.42
CA ASN A 351 22.39 -2.03 6.24
C ASN A 351 21.66 -2.73 5.09
N THR A 352 20.68 -2.02 4.53
CA THR A 352 19.96 -2.42 3.32
C THR A 352 19.43 -1.17 2.62
N VAL A 353 18.69 -1.33 1.52
CA VAL A 353 18.03 -0.24 0.80
C VAL A 353 16.57 -0.53 0.53
N THR A 354 15.78 0.53 0.32
CA THR A 354 14.46 0.48 -0.29
C THR A 354 14.59 1.05 -1.70
N PRO A 355 14.62 0.19 -2.76
CA PRO A 355 14.77 0.66 -4.14
C PRO A 355 13.42 1.00 -4.77
N ILE A 356 13.35 2.10 -5.54
CA ILE A 356 12.16 2.54 -6.26
C ILE A 356 12.56 2.93 -7.68
N ALA A 357 11.93 2.32 -8.67
CA ALA A 357 12.20 2.54 -10.09
C ALA A 357 11.01 3.17 -10.81
N ARG A 358 11.28 4.02 -11.81
CA ARG A 358 10.30 4.61 -12.71
C ARG A 358 10.94 5.06 -14.03
N MET A 359 10.10 5.32 -15.02
CA MET A 359 10.54 6.01 -16.24
C MET A 359 10.35 7.52 -16.08
N ARG A 360 11.40 8.31 -16.39
CA ARG A 360 11.32 9.76 -16.42
C ARG A 360 11.98 10.31 -17.68
N GLY A 361 11.21 11.03 -18.50
CA GLY A 361 11.73 11.61 -19.74
C GLY A 361 12.37 10.60 -20.70
N GLY A 362 11.89 9.37 -20.72
CA GLY A 362 12.42 8.29 -21.54
C GLY A 362 13.66 7.60 -20.99
N GLN A 363 14.11 7.96 -19.78
CA GLN A 363 15.22 7.33 -19.07
C GLN A 363 14.72 6.49 -17.89
N PHE A 364 15.49 5.49 -17.50
CA PHE A 364 15.30 4.75 -16.27
C PHE A 364 15.80 5.60 -15.09
N GLU A 365 14.98 5.73 -14.06
CA GLU A 365 15.32 6.38 -12.80
C GLU A 365 15.16 5.38 -11.66
N LEU A 366 16.17 5.30 -10.79
CA LEU A 366 16.19 4.39 -9.64
C LEU A 366 16.60 5.18 -8.39
N ASP A 367 15.71 5.27 -7.42
CA ASP A 367 16.01 5.83 -6.10
C ASP A 367 16.43 4.69 -5.17
N LEU A 368 17.56 4.85 -4.51
CA LEU A 368 18.07 3.97 -3.45
C LEU A 368 17.94 4.69 -2.12
N VAL A 369 16.95 4.30 -1.30
CA VAL A 369 16.78 4.85 0.04
C VAL A 369 17.57 4.01 1.02
N LEU A 370 18.60 4.58 1.63
CA LEU A 370 19.46 3.89 2.60
C LEU A 370 18.68 3.58 3.88
N ARG A 371 18.77 2.35 4.36
CA ARG A 371 18.10 1.87 5.57
C ARG A 371 19.10 1.18 6.49
N ASN A 372 18.83 1.28 7.81
CA ASN A 372 19.56 0.56 8.85
C ASN A 372 18.59 0.17 9.98
N ASN A 373 18.63 -1.08 10.44
CA ASN A 373 17.69 -1.62 11.41
C ASN A 373 18.27 -1.81 12.82
N ILE A 374 19.39 -1.16 13.11
CA ILE A 374 20.03 -1.30 14.44
C ILE A 374 19.08 -0.84 15.55
N THR A 375 19.09 -1.58 16.65
CA THR A 375 18.35 -1.28 17.88
C THR A 375 19.27 -1.04 19.05
N THR A 376 18.83 -0.31 20.05
CA THR A 376 19.49 -0.13 21.33
C THR A 376 18.47 -0.30 22.46
N GLU A 377 18.92 -0.32 23.72
CA GLU A 377 18.02 -0.31 24.88
C GLU A 377 17.14 0.95 24.89
N GLU A 378 17.69 2.09 24.47
CA GLU A 378 16.96 3.36 24.36
C GLU A 378 15.97 3.34 23.19
N TYR A 379 16.34 2.74 22.06
CA TYR A 379 15.53 2.65 20.84
C TYR A 379 15.23 1.19 20.44
N PRO A 380 14.37 0.50 21.19
CA PRO A 380 14.11 -0.93 20.97
C PRO A 380 13.32 -1.22 19.68
N LEU A 381 12.67 -0.21 19.11
CA LEU A 381 11.98 -0.30 17.80
C LEU A 381 12.88 0.09 16.64
N GLY A 382 14.10 0.57 16.89
CA GLY A 382 15.08 1.01 15.90
C GLY A 382 15.58 2.42 16.16
N VAL A 383 16.89 2.63 15.96
CA VAL A 383 17.53 3.97 16.03
C VAL A 383 17.06 4.84 14.86
N TYR A 384 16.86 4.22 13.69
CA TYR A 384 16.35 4.85 12.46
C TYR A 384 14.87 4.49 12.23
N HIS A 385 14.08 4.81 13.25
CA HIS A 385 12.64 4.55 13.35
C HIS A 385 11.98 5.75 14.04
N PRO A 386 10.67 6.00 13.87
CA PRO A 386 9.97 7.02 14.65
C PRO A 386 10.20 6.82 16.16
N HIS A 387 10.70 7.85 16.85
CA HIS A 387 10.91 7.78 18.29
C HIS A 387 9.62 8.05 19.07
N SER A 388 9.64 7.78 20.37
CA SER A 388 8.45 7.71 21.24
C SER A 388 7.59 8.98 21.24
N GLU A 389 8.19 10.16 21.10
CA GLU A 389 7.49 11.44 21.03
C GLU A 389 6.58 11.60 19.80
N LEU A 390 6.82 10.81 18.73
CA LEU A 390 6.01 10.80 17.51
C LEU A 390 4.96 9.69 17.49
N HIS A 391 4.98 8.76 18.46
CA HIS A 391 4.11 7.57 18.50
C HIS A 391 2.64 7.89 18.68
N HIS A 392 2.30 9.06 19.15
CA HIS A 392 0.92 9.51 19.21
C HIS A 392 0.28 9.63 17.82
N ILE A 393 1.09 9.87 16.75
CA ILE A 393 0.67 9.90 15.35
C ILE A 393 1.09 8.62 14.62
N LYS A 394 2.39 8.27 14.63
CA LYS A 394 2.91 7.13 13.86
C LYS A 394 3.94 6.35 14.69
N LYS A 395 3.62 5.09 14.99
CA LYS A 395 4.48 4.16 15.74
C LYS A 395 4.99 3.01 14.87
N GLU A 396 4.26 2.69 13.79
CA GLU A 396 4.52 1.54 12.94
C GLU A 396 5.79 1.76 12.10
N ASN A 397 6.36 0.67 11.59
CA ASN A 397 7.50 0.69 10.69
C ASN A 397 7.21 1.53 9.43
N ILE A 398 8.24 2.20 8.93
CA ILE A 398 8.18 3.03 7.72
C ILE A 398 8.51 2.14 6.52
N GLY A 399 7.47 1.76 5.79
CA GLY A 399 7.57 0.94 4.57
C GLY A 399 7.70 1.78 3.31
N LEU A 400 7.66 1.10 2.15
CA LEU A 400 7.86 1.71 0.83
C LEU A 400 6.98 2.94 0.57
N ILE A 401 5.70 2.86 0.92
CA ILE A 401 4.71 3.91 0.65
C ILE A 401 5.03 5.17 1.46
N GLU A 402 5.29 4.98 2.76
CA GLU A 402 5.64 6.08 3.64
C GLU A 402 6.97 6.74 3.25
N VAL A 403 7.97 5.93 2.87
CA VAL A 403 9.28 6.41 2.39
C VAL A 403 9.11 7.41 1.24
N MET A 404 8.14 7.19 0.35
CA MET A 404 7.88 8.07 -0.78
C MET A 404 7.06 9.32 -0.45
N GLY A 405 6.56 9.46 0.79
CA GLY A 405 5.88 10.67 1.26
C GLY A 405 4.36 10.57 1.38
N LEU A 406 3.79 9.35 1.44
CA LEU A 406 2.39 9.14 1.76
C LEU A 406 2.24 8.55 3.16
N ALA A 407 1.76 9.34 4.11
CA ALA A 407 1.44 8.89 5.45
C ALA A 407 0.20 8.01 5.44
N VAL A 408 0.37 6.73 5.79
CA VAL A 408 -0.77 5.82 6.06
C VAL A 408 -0.97 5.76 7.56
N LEU A 409 -2.02 6.43 8.04
CA LEU A 409 -2.29 6.59 9.47
C LEU A 409 -3.44 5.68 9.94
N PRO A 410 -3.44 5.24 11.21
CA PRO A 410 -4.45 4.35 11.76
C PRO A 410 -5.81 5.06 11.93
N ALA A 411 -6.90 4.28 11.84
CA ALA A 411 -8.29 4.77 11.91
C ALA A 411 -8.61 5.55 13.18
N ARG A 412 -8.01 5.19 14.33
CA ARG A 412 -8.18 5.89 15.62
C ARG A 412 -7.94 7.40 15.52
N LEU A 413 -7.03 7.84 14.64
CA LEU A 413 -6.67 9.24 14.50
C LEU A 413 -7.81 10.10 13.95
N LYS A 414 -8.84 9.53 13.34
CA LYS A 414 -10.01 10.31 12.95
C LYS A 414 -10.65 11.00 14.15
N GLU A 415 -11.08 10.22 15.13
CA GLU A 415 -11.75 10.74 16.33
C GLU A 415 -10.80 11.53 17.22
N GLU A 416 -9.55 11.08 17.35
CA GLU A 416 -8.54 11.73 18.17
C GLU A 416 -8.19 13.15 17.67
N LEU A 417 -7.97 13.33 16.36
CA LEU A 417 -7.64 14.64 15.78
C LEU A 417 -8.84 15.59 15.79
N GLU A 418 -10.07 15.07 15.55
CA GLU A 418 -11.30 15.84 15.70
C GLU A 418 -11.48 16.33 17.15
N ALA A 419 -11.20 15.45 18.14
CA ALA A 419 -11.27 15.84 19.56
C ALA A 419 -10.18 16.87 19.93
N VAL A 420 -8.95 16.74 19.42
CA VAL A 420 -7.87 17.74 19.62
C VAL A 420 -8.30 19.10 19.04
N ALA A 421 -8.83 19.13 17.82
CA ALA A 421 -9.29 20.36 17.19
C ALA A 421 -10.43 21.03 17.98
N TYR A 422 -11.41 20.24 18.47
CA TYR A 422 -12.48 20.73 19.30
C TYR A 422 -11.98 21.32 20.62
N HIS A 423 -11.08 20.61 21.33
CA HIS A 423 -10.54 21.09 22.61
C HIS A 423 -9.74 22.40 22.43
N LEU A 424 -8.91 22.49 21.39
CA LEU A 424 -8.12 23.70 21.10
C LEU A 424 -9.01 24.91 20.79
N SER A 425 -10.02 24.73 19.96
CA SER A 425 -10.92 25.84 19.55
C SER A 425 -11.83 26.35 20.66
N HIS A 426 -12.08 25.52 21.69
CA HIS A 426 -12.91 25.87 22.85
C HIS A 426 -12.09 26.13 24.12
N ASN A 427 -10.75 26.17 24.05
CA ASN A 427 -9.84 26.34 25.18
C ASN A 427 -10.08 25.31 26.31
N LEU A 428 -10.37 24.06 25.96
CA LEU A 428 -10.59 22.96 26.90
C LEU A 428 -9.27 22.25 27.23
N ASN A 429 -9.23 21.65 28.42
CA ASN A 429 -8.05 20.89 28.87
C ASN A 429 -7.87 19.61 28.04
N LEU A 430 -6.77 19.52 27.29
CA LEU A 430 -6.39 18.35 26.47
C LEU A 430 -6.04 17.13 27.34
N ARG A 431 -5.49 17.34 28.55
CA ARG A 431 -5.01 16.26 29.43
C ARG A 431 -6.14 15.59 30.22
N GLY A 432 -7.33 16.16 30.20
CA GLY A 432 -8.51 15.62 30.90
C GLY A 432 -9.37 14.67 30.04
N ASN A 433 -8.99 14.40 28.79
CA ASN A 433 -9.77 13.57 27.89
C ASN A 433 -8.89 12.44 27.29
N PRO A 434 -9.29 11.16 27.42
CA PRO A 434 -8.51 10.01 26.92
C PRO A 434 -8.18 10.06 25.41
N LEU A 435 -9.00 10.74 24.59
CA LEU A 435 -8.75 10.90 23.15
C LEU A 435 -7.64 11.90 22.87
N THR A 436 -7.45 12.91 23.73
CA THR A 436 -6.54 14.04 23.49
C THR A 436 -5.29 14.00 24.36
N GLU A 437 -5.29 13.30 25.48
CA GLU A 437 -4.19 13.29 26.47
C GLU A 437 -2.83 12.98 25.85
N LYS A 438 -2.75 11.93 25.01
CA LYS A 438 -1.49 11.53 24.34
C LYS A 438 -0.99 12.52 23.30
N HIS A 439 -1.86 13.41 22.83
CA HIS A 439 -1.55 14.49 21.89
C HIS A 439 -1.28 15.83 22.58
N ALA A 440 -1.54 15.94 23.89
CA ALA A 440 -1.54 17.21 24.60
C ALA A 440 -0.23 17.97 24.49
N THR A 441 0.92 17.30 24.74
CA THR A 441 2.25 17.93 24.66
C THR A 441 2.55 18.50 23.28
N TRP A 442 2.21 17.77 22.22
CA TRP A 442 2.35 18.23 20.83
C TRP A 442 1.41 19.41 20.54
N ALA A 443 0.13 19.29 20.90
CA ALA A 443 -0.86 20.33 20.66
C ALA A 443 -0.54 21.64 21.39
N GLU A 444 -0.08 21.55 22.64
CA GLU A 444 0.37 22.70 23.44
C GLU A 444 1.58 23.43 22.83
N GLN A 445 2.44 22.74 22.05
CA GLN A 445 3.60 23.34 21.39
C GLN A 445 3.23 24.14 20.14
N PHE A 446 2.24 23.70 19.36
CA PHE A 446 1.87 24.41 18.14
C PHE A 446 0.72 25.40 18.34
N ALA A 447 -0.21 25.14 19.25
CA ALA A 447 -1.38 25.99 19.46
C ALA A 447 -1.07 27.49 19.61
N PRO A 448 -0.04 27.91 20.37
CA PRO A 448 0.31 29.33 20.50
C PRO A 448 0.78 30.00 19.20
N LYS A 449 1.12 29.21 18.17
CA LYS A 449 1.62 29.72 16.88
C LYS A 449 0.50 30.02 15.89
N HIS A 450 -0.74 29.65 16.23
CA HIS A 450 -1.89 29.76 15.35
C HIS A 450 -3.04 30.53 16.01
N ALA A 451 -3.76 31.32 15.22
CA ALA A 451 -5.05 31.87 15.62
C ALA A 451 -6.15 30.81 15.40
N ILE A 452 -6.36 29.96 16.40
CA ILE A 452 -7.26 28.82 16.32
C ILE A 452 -8.70 29.24 16.60
N THR A 453 -9.61 28.93 15.64
CA THR A 453 -11.07 29.14 15.75
C THR A 453 -11.80 27.81 15.49
N PRO A 454 -13.08 27.70 15.82
CA PRO A 454 -13.86 26.50 15.49
C PRO A 454 -13.85 26.14 14.00
N GLU A 455 -13.75 27.13 13.11
CA GLU A 455 -13.78 26.94 11.65
C GLU A 455 -12.47 26.40 11.08
N ASN A 456 -11.31 26.75 11.68
CA ASN A 456 -9.98 26.40 11.14
C ASN A 456 -9.22 25.35 11.97
N ALA A 457 -9.69 25.01 13.16
CA ALA A 457 -8.97 24.15 14.11
C ALA A 457 -8.58 22.80 13.50
N LEU A 458 -9.49 22.14 12.79
CA LEU A 458 -9.24 20.83 12.20
C LEU A 458 -8.20 20.88 11.09
N ASP A 459 -8.20 21.93 10.27
CA ASP A 459 -7.22 22.10 9.19
C ASP A 459 -5.83 22.39 9.74
N ILE A 460 -5.74 23.18 10.82
CA ILE A 460 -4.47 23.39 11.54
C ILE A 460 -3.95 22.07 12.10
N VAL A 461 -4.79 21.29 12.80
CA VAL A 461 -4.40 19.99 13.36
C VAL A 461 -3.97 19.02 12.26
N ARG A 462 -4.62 19.01 11.11
CA ARG A 462 -4.22 18.20 9.95
C ARG A 462 -2.87 18.62 9.37
N GLN A 463 -2.63 19.92 9.23
CA GLN A 463 -1.34 20.45 8.77
C GLN A 463 -0.22 20.06 9.75
N GLU A 464 -0.43 20.24 11.05
CA GLU A 464 0.54 19.88 12.09
C GLU A 464 0.78 18.36 12.15
N THR A 465 -0.25 17.54 11.88
CA THR A 465 -0.10 16.07 11.76
C THR A 465 0.85 15.69 10.62
N GLY A 466 0.74 16.36 9.47
CA GLY A 466 1.66 16.16 8.35
C GLY A 466 3.09 16.59 8.66
N LEU A 467 3.27 17.68 9.45
CA LEU A 467 4.60 18.09 9.92
C LEU A 467 5.21 17.06 10.89
N VAL A 468 4.39 16.42 11.74
CA VAL A 468 4.85 15.27 12.55
C VAL A 468 5.30 14.13 11.64
N PHE A 469 4.57 13.85 10.56
CA PHE A 469 4.99 12.81 9.63
C PHE A 469 6.30 13.13 8.89
N ALA A 470 6.56 14.39 8.54
CA ALA A 470 7.87 14.81 8.03
C ALA A 470 9.00 14.47 9.01
N LYS A 471 8.78 14.72 10.32
CA LYS A 471 9.72 14.32 11.37
C LYS A 471 9.86 12.81 11.52
N VAL A 472 8.77 12.05 11.33
CA VAL A 472 8.81 10.58 11.28
C VAL A 472 9.77 10.11 10.18
N LEU A 473 9.75 10.72 9.00
CA LEU A 473 10.69 10.40 7.92
C LEU A 473 12.13 10.84 8.23
N GLU A 474 12.32 11.99 8.91
CA GLU A 474 13.65 12.43 9.38
C GLU A 474 14.25 11.44 10.38
N HIS A 475 13.43 10.91 11.32
CA HIS A 475 13.86 9.90 12.27
C HIS A 475 14.18 8.55 11.61
N ALA A 476 13.53 8.25 10.51
CA ALA A 476 13.81 7.04 9.72
C ALA A 476 15.03 7.20 8.78
N GLY A 477 15.53 8.42 8.57
CA GLY A 477 16.71 8.71 7.76
C GLY A 477 18.01 8.33 8.46
N VAL A 478 18.92 7.65 7.77
CA VAL A 478 20.21 7.21 8.35
C VAL A 478 21.20 8.37 8.52
N TYR A 479 21.19 9.33 7.61
CA TYR A 479 21.93 10.58 7.77
C TYR A 479 20.97 11.71 8.13
N ARG A 480 21.14 12.31 9.30
CA ARG A 480 20.29 13.40 9.79
C ARG A 480 20.38 14.62 8.89
N ARG A 481 19.29 15.40 8.84
CA ARG A 481 19.23 16.66 8.05
C ARG A 481 19.96 17.82 8.77
N THR A 482 21.25 17.59 9.05
CA THR A 482 22.20 18.54 9.66
C THR A 482 23.43 18.65 8.79
N PRO A 483 24.26 19.71 8.95
CA PRO A 483 25.54 19.82 8.25
C PRO A 483 26.48 18.62 8.49
N GLU A 484 26.45 18.04 9.70
CA GLU A 484 27.22 16.84 10.08
C GLU A 484 26.73 15.62 9.31
N GLY A 485 25.41 15.40 9.28
CA GLY A 485 24.80 14.31 8.55
C GLY A 485 25.05 14.41 7.04
N ALA A 486 24.97 15.61 6.47
CA ALA A 486 25.32 15.82 5.06
C ALA A 486 26.79 15.48 4.75
N ARG A 487 27.74 15.88 5.63
CA ARG A 487 29.15 15.50 5.50
C ARG A 487 29.36 13.99 5.63
N ALA A 488 28.66 13.35 6.57
CA ALA A 488 28.74 11.90 6.75
C ALA A 488 28.19 11.14 5.53
N PHE A 489 27.11 11.63 4.92
CA PHE A 489 26.58 11.04 3.69
C PHE A 489 27.58 11.15 2.53
N LEU A 490 28.21 12.29 2.36
CA LEU A 490 29.26 12.47 1.34
C LEU A 490 30.50 11.62 1.62
N ARG A 491 30.89 11.39 2.90
CA ARG A 491 31.97 10.43 3.25
C ARG A 491 31.65 9.03 2.78
N PHE A 492 30.43 8.56 3.01
CA PHE A 492 29.99 7.27 2.48
C PHE A 492 30.12 7.22 0.95
N LEU A 493 29.53 8.20 0.24
CA LEU A 493 29.53 8.22 -1.22
C LEU A 493 30.93 8.30 -1.83
N SER A 494 31.90 8.86 -1.11
CA SER A 494 33.31 8.90 -1.55
C SER A 494 34.05 7.55 -1.42
N GLN A 495 33.43 6.55 -0.79
CA GLN A 495 33.96 5.19 -0.65
C GLN A 495 33.29 4.20 -1.63
N VAL A 496 32.29 4.66 -2.36
CA VAL A 496 31.64 3.92 -3.43
C VAL A 496 32.42 4.11 -4.74
#